data_0d17c531a511a912937fbc5ea33c1166
#
_entry.id   0d17c531a511a912937fbc5ea33c1166
#
_cell.length_a   1.000
_cell.length_b   1.000
_cell.length_c   1.000
_cell.angle_alpha   90.00
_cell.angle_beta   90.00
_cell.angle_gamma   90.00
#
_symmetry.space_group_name_H-M   'P 1'
#
loop_
_entity.id
_entity.type
_entity.pdbx_description
1 polymer ?
#
loop_
_entity_poly.entity_id
_entity_poly.type
_entity_poly.pdbx_seq_one_letter_code
_entity_poly.pdbx_strand_id
1 'polypeptide(L)'
;MTSLRKLERDFAHADAAAVAGLLAQLGDEDIMARFGLEARLADLQQEIARLDAAGDEPTASAALFFGGRPVLGQRGIESEFAGTVITKFQDIVAKVLARETNGLGQRGVVANKAASTLHITNIVRGSFGFLLEEAGLQQHMVETPLRAAVDEATRLLDAFGEPDEEQFRTAIETIDDRLLATARDFFDIMRSNGATLRLVSGGTDRSFGTEAVERAAERATSTTVQDSEEVLRGQLGGVLPD
;
A
#
# COMPACT_ATOMS: atom_id res chain seq x y z
N MET A 1 6.62 -15.47 3.57
CA MET A 1 7.34 -14.19 3.46
C MET A 1 6.49 -13.27 2.59
N THR A 2 6.07 -12.13 3.11
CA THR A 2 5.26 -11.14 2.39
C THR A 2 6.03 -10.52 1.22
N SER A 3 5.30 -9.98 0.23
CA SER A 3 5.90 -9.29 -0.92
C SER A 3 6.73 -8.08 -0.51
N LEU A 4 6.31 -7.36 0.53
CA LEU A 4 7.06 -6.22 1.07
C LEU A 4 8.40 -6.65 1.67
N ARG A 5 8.42 -7.68 2.52
CA ARG A 5 9.65 -8.19 3.10
C ARG A 5 10.62 -8.73 2.05
N LYS A 6 10.11 -9.41 1.03
CA LYS A 6 10.93 -9.83 -0.10
C LYS A 6 11.58 -8.62 -0.78
N LEU A 7 10.83 -7.55 -0.97
CA LEU A 7 11.31 -6.31 -1.55
C LEU A 7 12.39 -5.66 -0.68
N GLU A 8 12.19 -5.54 0.63
CA GLU A 8 13.17 -4.99 1.57
C GLU A 8 14.48 -5.80 1.55
N ARG A 9 14.36 -7.13 1.56
CA ARG A 9 15.50 -8.01 1.45
C ARG A 9 16.25 -7.85 0.12
N ASP A 10 15.53 -7.76 -0.99
CA ASP A 10 16.12 -7.56 -2.31
C ASP A 10 16.88 -6.22 -2.38
N PHE A 11 16.36 -5.16 -1.76
CA PHE A 11 17.07 -3.88 -1.63
C PHE A 11 18.31 -3.98 -0.75
N ALA A 12 18.23 -4.63 0.41
CA ALA A 12 19.39 -4.82 1.28
C ALA A 12 20.51 -5.62 0.58
N HIS A 13 20.14 -6.64 -0.20
CA HIS A 13 21.10 -7.38 -1.03
C HIS A 13 21.72 -6.51 -2.14
N ALA A 14 20.92 -5.68 -2.81
CA ALA A 14 21.42 -4.77 -3.85
C ALA A 14 22.38 -3.72 -3.25
N ASP A 15 22.04 -3.15 -2.09
CA ASP A 15 22.90 -2.21 -1.37
C ASP A 15 24.20 -2.89 -0.91
N ALA A 16 24.14 -4.10 -0.37
CA ALA A 16 25.33 -4.86 0.03
C ALA A 16 26.24 -5.16 -1.17
N ALA A 17 25.68 -5.53 -2.31
CA ALA A 17 26.43 -5.75 -3.54
C ALA A 17 27.10 -4.44 -4.05
N ALA A 18 26.40 -3.32 -3.97
CA ALA A 18 26.95 -2.01 -4.34
C ALA A 18 28.11 -1.60 -3.42
N VAL A 19 27.97 -1.76 -2.10
CA VAL A 19 29.03 -1.47 -1.12
C VAL A 19 30.24 -2.40 -1.33
N ALA A 20 30.02 -3.69 -1.57
CA ALA A 20 31.08 -4.63 -1.89
C ALA A 20 31.81 -4.26 -3.19
N GLY A 21 31.07 -3.80 -4.19
CA GLY A 21 31.66 -3.29 -5.45
C GLY A 21 32.53 -2.06 -5.25
N LEU A 22 32.12 -1.13 -4.36
CA LEU A 22 32.94 0.04 -4.00
C LEU A 22 34.20 -0.38 -3.24
N LEU A 23 34.09 -1.31 -2.29
CA LEU A 23 35.24 -1.87 -1.55
C LEU A 23 36.27 -2.50 -2.48
N ALA A 24 35.83 -3.20 -3.51
CA ALA A 24 36.72 -3.83 -4.49
C ALA A 24 37.48 -2.82 -5.38
N GLN A 25 36.98 -1.59 -5.48
CA GLN A 25 37.60 -0.51 -6.28
C GLN A 25 38.52 0.41 -5.48
N LEU A 26 38.49 0.31 -4.13
CA LEU A 26 39.30 1.13 -3.25
C LEU A 26 40.78 0.67 -3.24
N GLY A 27 41.68 1.65 -3.33
CA GLY A 27 43.12 1.42 -3.11
C GLY A 27 43.46 1.09 -1.67
N ASP A 28 44.65 0.49 -1.45
CA ASP A 28 45.12 0.13 -0.12
C ASP A 28 45.44 1.34 0.77
N GLU A 29 45.59 2.53 0.19
CA GLU A 29 45.85 3.80 0.85
C GLU A 29 44.59 4.42 1.49
N ASP A 30 43.39 4.02 1.05
CA ASP A 30 42.12 4.59 1.49
C ASP A 30 41.57 3.89 2.76
N ILE A 31 42.38 3.78 3.79
CA ILE A 31 42.07 2.99 5.01
C ILE A 31 40.77 3.45 5.68
N MET A 32 40.54 4.77 5.79
CA MET A 32 39.34 5.30 6.45
C MET A 32 38.06 5.02 5.65
N ALA A 33 38.13 5.16 4.33
CA ALA A 33 37.01 4.84 3.44
C ALA A 33 36.69 3.34 3.46
N ARG A 34 37.72 2.50 3.44
CA ARG A 34 37.61 1.04 3.56
C ARG A 34 36.92 0.66 4.87
N PHE A 35 37.37 1.18 6.02
CA PHE A 35 36.77 0.88 7.32
C PHE A 35 35.27 1.27 7.37
N GLY A 36 34.91 2.45 6.82
CA GLY A 36 33.52 2.91 6.76
C GLY A 36 32.64 2.00 5.88
N LEU A 37 33.14 1.56 4.73
CA LEU A 37 32.40 0.65 3.85
C LEU A 37 32.29 -0.77 4.40
N GLU A 38 33.33 -1.28 5.07
CA GLU A 38 33.30 -2.58 5.77
C GLU A 38 32.27 -2.60 6.90
N ALA A 39 32.23 -1.54 7.72
CA ALA A 39 31.20 -1.37 8.74
C ALA A 39 29.80 -1.36 8.13
N ARG A 40 29.59 -0.58 7.05
CA ARG A 40 28.31 -0.53 6.33
C ARG A 40 27.91 -1.88 5.76
N LEU A 41 28.85 -2.63 5.20
CA LEU A 41 28.60 -3.98 4.66
C LEU A 41 28.18 -4.95 5.77
N ALA A 42 28.84 -4.88 6.94
CA ALA A 42 28.46 -5.68 8.10
C ALA A 42 27.05 -5.37 8.60
N ASP A 43 26.67 -4.08 8.67
CA ASP A 43 25.30 -3.65 9.03
C ASP A 43 24.27 -4.20 8.07
N LEU A 44 24.53 -4.13 6.75
CA LEU A 44 23.62 -4.64 5.71
C LEU A 44 23.50 -6.17 5.79
N GLN A 45 24.59 -6.89 6.05
CA GLN A 45 24.55 -8.34 6.24
C GLN A 45 23.74 -8.74 7.47
N GLN A 46 23.87 -7.98 8.55
CA GLN A 46 23.06 -8.19 9.77
C GLN A 46 21.57 -7.91 9.49
N GLU A 47 21.25 -6.85 8.74
CA GLU A 47 19.89 -6.54 8.35
C GLU A 47 19.28 -7.65 7.47
N ILE A 48 20.01 -8.15 6.48
CA ILE A 48 19.59 -9.28 5.65
C ILE A 48 19.29 -10.50 6.52
N ALA A 49 20.19 -10.84 7.44
CA ALA A 49 19.99 -11.97 8.36
C ALA A 49 18.76 -11.78 9.24
N ARG A 50 18.48 -10.54 9.70
CA ARG A 50 17.28 -10.19 10.45
C ARG A 50 16.02 -10.39 9.61
N LEU A 51 16.02 -9.91 8.38
CA LEU A 51 14.90 -10.06 7.45
C LEU A 51 14.63 -11.53 7.08
N ASP A 52 15.67 -12.35 6.96
CA ASP A 52 15.54 -13.78 6.69
C ASP A 52 15.00 -14.57 7.90
N ALA A 53 15.37 -14.18 9.11
CA ALA A 53 14.99 -14.87 10.34
C ALA A 53 13.59 -14.47 10.86
N ALA A 54 13.14 -13.24 10.55
CA ALA A 54 11.88 -12.74 11.08
C ALA A 54 10.68 -13.38 10.37
N GLY A 55 9.60 -13.69 11.14
CA GLY A 55 8.28 -14.06 10.61
C GLY A 55 7.56 -12.87 9.95
N ASP A 56 6.39 -13.09 9.34
CA ASP A 56 5.59 -11.99 8.81
C ASP A 56 5.13 -11.07 9.96
N GLU A 57 5.31 -9.77 9.80
CA GLU A 57 4.91 -8.81 10.83
C GLU A 57 3.38 -8.72 10.89
N PRO A 58 2.79 -8.72 12.09
CA PRO A 58 1.34 -8.68 12.25
C PRO A 58 0.74 -7.27 12.03
N THR A 59 1.58 -6.25 11.93
CA THR A 59 1.20 -4.85 11.75
C THR A 59 1.03 -4.47 10.28
N ALA A 60 0.25 -3.41 10.03
CA ALA A 60 0.01 -2.91 8.69
C ALA A 60 1.27 -2.28 8.09
N SER A 61 1.56 -2.65 6.83
CA SER A 61 2.62 -2.03 6.04
C SER A 61 2.29 -2.05 4.54
N ALA A 62 2.62 -0.97 3.84
CA ALA A 62 2.50 -0.86 2.39
C ALA A 62 3.61 0.02 1.81
N ALA A 63 4.14 -0.34 0.65
CA ALA A 63 5.07 0.50 -0.08
C ALA A 63 4.42 0.98 -1.39
N LEU A 64 4.42 2.29 -1.60
CA LEU A 64 3.92 2.95 -2.80
C LEU A 64 5.10 3.58 -3.54
N PHE A 65 5.42 3.04 -4.71
CA PHE A 65 6.48 3.57 -5.58
C PHE A 65 5.85 4.32 -6.74
N PHE A 66 6.24 5.57 -6.90
CA PHE A 66 5.73 6.42 -7.95
C PHE A 66 6.75 6.62 -9.06
N GLY A 67 6.27 6.74 -10.28
CA GLY A 67 7.02 7.08 -11.47
C GLY A 67 6.22 8.03 -12.36
N GLY A 68 6.74 8.31 -13.55
CA GLY A 68 6.10 9.20 -14.50
C GLY A 68 6.44 10.67 -14.26
N ARG A 69 5.59 11.57 -14.76
CA ARG A 69 5.87 13.02 -14.83
C ARG A 69 6.15 13.70 -13.48
N PRO A 70 5.47 13.38 -12.34
CA PRO A 70 5.70 14.07 -11.08
C PRO A 70 6.99 13.61 -10.36
N VAL A 71 7.73 12.64 -10.91
CA VAL A 71 8.90 12.05 -10.26
C VAL A 71 10.19 12.44 -10.99
N LEU A 72 11.16 12.98 -10.25
CA LEU A 72 12.48 13.36 -10.74
C LEU A 72 13.50 12.21 -10.54
N GLY A 73 13.23 11.06 -11.12
CA GLY A 73 14.04 9.86 -10.93
C GLY A 73 14.13 9.47 -9.45
N GLN A 74 15.36 9.30 -8.94
CA GLN A 74 15.59 8.99 -7.52
C GLN A 74 15.74 10.24 -6.63
N ARG A 75 15.67 11.45 -7.22
CA ARG A 75 16.00 12.70 -6.53
C ARG A 75 14.83 13.31 -5.78
N GLY A 76 13.60 13.06 -6.24
CA GLY A 76 12.44 13.71 -5.64
C GLY A 76 11.14 13.41 -6.35
N ILE A 77 10.07 13.86 -5.72
CA ILE A 77 8.70 13.79 -6.20
C ILE A 77 8.04 15.15 -5.94
N GLU A 78 7.11 15.54 -6.78
CA GLU A 78 6.33 16.75 -6.58
C GLU A 78 5.53 16.65 -5.28
N SER A 79 5.70 17.63 -4.38
CA SER A 79 5.17 17.56 -3.02
C SER A 79 3.64 17.58 -2.94
N GLU A 80 2.99 18.36 -3.81
CA GLU A 80 1.54 18.44 -3.88
C GLU A 80 0.95 17.11 -4.36
N PHE A 81 1.52 16.52 -5.42
CA PHE A 81 1.14 15.20 -5.89
C PHE A 81 1.31 14.15 -4.80
N ALA A 82 2.51 14.06 -4.19
CA ALA A 82 2.81 13.06 -3.17
C ALA A 82 1.86 13.16 -1.98
N GLY A 83 1.66 14.37 -1.44
CA GLY A 83 0.77 14.60 -0.30
C GLY A 83 -0.67 14.22 -0.63
N THR A 84 -1.15 14.58 -1.81
CA THR A 84 -2.53 14.32 -2.21
C THR A 84 -2.79 12.82 -2.45
N VAL A 85 -1.90 12.14 -3.18
CA VAL A 85 -2.09 10.71 -3.50
C VAL A 85 -1.96 9.83 -2.27
N ILE A 86 -1.03 10.12 -1.36
CA ILE A 86 -0.88 9.40 -0.09
C ILE A 86 -2.11 9.61 0.80
N THR A 87 -2.63 10.84 0.86
CA THR A 87 -3.86 11.13 1.61
C THR A 87 -5.05 10.33 1.06
N LYS A 88 -5.18 10.19 -0.25
CA LYS A 88 -6.25 9.39 -0.86
C LYS A 88 -6.09 7.89 -0.57
N PHE A 89 -4.86 7.36 -0.62
CA PHE A 89 -4.60 5.99 -0.19
C PHE A 89 -5.00 5.78 1.27
N GLN A 90 -4.60 6.67 2.16
CA GLN A 90 -4.98 6.65 3.57
C GLN A 90 -6.51 6.72 3.77
N ASP A 91 -7.22 7.50 2.96
CA ASP A 91 -8.68 7.59 3.00
C ASP A 91 -9.37 6.31 2.52
N ILE A 92 -8.79 5.59 1.55
CA ILE A 92 -9.26 4.25 1.13
C ILE A 92 -9.11 3.28 2.30
N VAL A 93 -7.92 3.19 2.90
CA VAL A 93 -7.64 2.31 4.05
C VAL A 93 -8.60 2.61 5.21
N ALA A 94 -8.82 3.89 5.52
CA ALA A 94 -9.74 4.29 6.60
C ALA A 94 -11.18 3.84 6.34
N LYS A 95 -11.65 3.89 5.10
CA LYS A 95 -12.99 3.45 4.73
C LYS A 95 -13.13 1.95 4.74
N VAL A 96 -12.11 1.21 4.28
CA VAL A 96 -12.09 -0.25 4.38
C VAL A 96 -12.12 -0.68 5.83
N LEU A 97 -11.28 -0.11 6.70
CA LEU A 97 -11.28 -0.41 8.13
C LEU A 97 -12.64 -0.12 8.78
N ALA A 98 -13.24 1.02 8.46
CA ALA A 98 -14.55 1.38 9.00
C ALA A 98 -15.65 0.42 8.53
N ARG A 99 -15.63 0.00 7.27
CA ARG A 99 -16.56 -0.98 6.71
C ARG A 99 -16.51 -2.30 7.47
N GLU A 100 -15.32 -2.79 7.76
CA GLU A 100 -15.09 -4.08 8.40
C GLU A 100 -15.41 -4.07 9.91
N THR A 101 -15.21 -2.92 10.58
CA THR A 101 -15.34 -2.85 12.03
C THR A 101 -16.69 -2.33 12.50
N ASN A 102 -17.22 -1.28 11.87
CA ASN A 102 -18.39 -0.54 12.35
C ASN A 102 -19.49 -0.34 11.30
N GLY A 103 -19.25 -0.82 10.08
CA GLY A 103 -20.03 -0.45 8.91
C GLY A 103 -19.71 0.95 8.41
N LEU A 104 -19.59 1.12 7.09
CA LEU A 104 -19.36 2.42 6.46
C LEU A 104 -20.72 3.09 6.19
N GLY A 105 -21.08 4.08 7.02
CA GLY A 105 -22.33 4.84 6.80
C GLY A 105 -22.33 5.58 5.46
N GLN A 106 -23.50 5.76 4.84
CA GLN A 106 -23.65 6.43 3.55
C GLN A 106 -23.12 7.88 3.53
N ARG A 107 -23.12 8.58 4.66
CA ARG A 107 -22.67 9.99 4.79
C ARG A 107 -21.99 10.22 6.15
N GLY A 108 -21.25 11.31 6.24
CA GLY A 108 -20.63 11.77 7.49
C GLY A 108 -19.18 11.36 7.67
N VAL A 109 -18.64 11.54 8.86
CA VAL A 109 -17.25 11.26 9.21
C VAL A 109 -17.02 9.75 9.23
N VAL A 110 -15.88 9.30 8.72
CA VAL A 110 -15.47 7.89 8.83
C VAL A 110 -15.22 7.58 10.31
N ALA A 111 -15.90 6.56 10.81
CA ALA A 111 -15.74 6.14 12.19
C ALA A 111 -14.30 5.67 12.44
N ASN A 112 -13.77 6.00 13.61
CA ASN A 112 -12.45 5.56 14.05
C ASN A 112 -11.27 5.91 13.10
N LYS A 113 -11.35 7.02 12.35
CA LYS A 113 -10.31 7.41 11.38
C LYS A 113 -8.90 7.45 11.99
N ALA A 114 -8.77 7.78 13.28
CA ALA A 114 -7.49 7.78 13.97
C ALA A 114 -6.83 6.38 14.05
N ALA A 115 -7.65 5.32 14.12
CA ALA A 115 -7.17 3.94 14.15
C ALA A 115 -6.62 3.44 12.80
N SER A 116 -6.85 4.17 11.71
CA SER A 116 -6.33 3.83 10.37
C SER A 116 -5.06 4.59 10.00
N THR A 117 -4.46 5.34 10.94
CA THR A 117 -3.30 6.19 10.63
C THR A 117 -2.07 5.35 10.31
N LEU A 118 -1.54 5.55 9.11
CA LEU A 118 -0.24 5.03 8.67
C LEU A 118 0.79 6.16 8.71
N HIS A 119 2.01 5.83 9.04
CA HIS A 119 3.14 6.76 9.09
C HIS A 119 4.08 6.51 7.94
N ILE A 120 4.60 7.57 7.32
CA ILE A 120 5.71 7.43 6.38
C ILE A 120 6.96 7.19 7.22
N THR A 121 7.47 5.97 7.20
CA THR A 121 8.63 5.57 8.01
C THR A 121 9.92 5.55 7.21
N ASN A 122 9.82 5.40 5.87
CA ASN A 122 10.99 5.38 5.02
C ASN A 122 10.67 5.90 3.60
N ILE A 123 11.73 6.40 2.94
CA ILE A 123 11.74 6.70 1.51
C ILE A 123 12.60 5.66 0.82
N VAL A 124 11.98 4.84 -0.01
CA VAL A 124 12.64 3.70 -0.65
C VAL A 124 13.25 4.13 -1.98
N ARG A 125 14.53 3.78 -2.18
CA ARG A 125 15.30 4.12 -3.40
C ARG A 125 15.04 3.08 -4.50
N GLY A 126 15.20 3.51 -5.76
CA GLY A 126 15.02 2.66 -6.96
C GLY A 126 14.02 3.27 -7.94
N SER A 127 12.82 3.51 -7.54
CA SER A 127 11.84 4.52 -7.93
C SER A 127 11.54 5.34 -6.68
N PHE A 128 10.93 6.51 -6.76
CA PHE A 128 10.63 7.28 -5.57
C PHE A 128 9.43 6.65 -4.84
N GLY A 129 9.69 6.01 -3.71
CA GLY A 129 8.68 5.26 -2.96
C GLY A 129 8.58 5.65 -1.50
N PHE A 130 7.39 5.51 -0.93
CA PHE A 130 7.11 5.70 0.47
C PHE A 130 6.74 4.38 1.11
N LEU A 131 7.40 4.05 2.22
CA LEU A 131 6.98 2.98 3.12
C LEU A 131 6.00 3.58 4.13
N LEU A 132 4.80 3.03 4.18
CA LEU A 132 3.74 3.42 5.09
C LEU A 132 3.54 2.29 6.08
N GLU A 133 3.61 2.59 7.38
CA GLU A 133 3.52 1.59 8.44
C GLU A 133 2.60 2.03 9.55
N GLU A 134 1.98 1.05 10.20
CA GLU A 134 1.25 1.22 11.45
C GLU A 134 2.23 1.54 12.57
N ALA A 135 2.06 2.69 13.23
CA ALA A 135 2.85 3.02 14.41
C ALA A 135 2.27 2.33 15.64
N GLY A 136 2.91 1.27 16.09
CA GLY A 136 2.58 0.57 17.31
C GLY A 136 3.79 0.46 18.23
N LEU A 137 3.63 0.88 19.50
CA LEU A 137 4.63 0.66 20.56
C LEU A 137 4.56 -0.77 21.13
N GLN A 138 3.59 -1.57 20.72
CA GLN A 138 3.37 -2.93 21.23
C GLN A 138 3.67 -3.96 20.15
N GLN A 139 4.41 -4.99 20.52
CA GLN A 139 4.55 -6.18 19.67
C GLN A 139 3.20 -6.90 19.61
N HIS A 140 2.51 -6.81 18.49
CA HIS A 140 1.31 -7.57 18.23
C HIS A 140 1.69 -9.02 17.92
N MET A 141 1.02 -9.98 18.56
CA MET A 141 1.19 -11.41 18.26
C MET A 141 0.16 -11.92 17.25
N VAL A 142 -0.83 -11.09 16.91
CA VAL A 142 -1.94 -11.37 16.01
C VAL A 142 -2.05 -10.22 15.02
N GLU A 143 -2.48 -10.53 13.81
CA GLU A 143 -2.72 -9.52 12.77
C GLU A 143 -3.64 -8.40 13.27
N THR A 144 -3.22 -7.15 13.02
CA THR A 144 -4.03 -5.99 13.38
C THR A 144 -5.20 -5.82 12.40
N PRO A 145 -6.34 -5.27 12.84
CA PRO A 145 -7.41 -4.91 11.92
C PRO A 145 -6.96 -3.94 10.81
N LEU A 146 -6.00 -3.08 11.13
CA LEU A 146 -5.43 -2.15 10.16
C LEU A 146 -4.63 -2.88 9.08
N ARG A 147 -3.93 -3.95 9.41
CA ARG A 147 -3.23 -4.78 8.41
C ARG A 147 -4.22 -5.38 7.42
N ALA A 148 -5.28 -6.02 7.91
CA ALA A 148 -6.32 -6.57 7.05
C ALA A 148 -6.94 -5.49 6.14
N ALA A 149 -7.18 -4.29 6.68
CA ALA A 149 -7.71 -3.16 5.92
C ALA A 149 -6.73 -2.64 4.84
N VAL A 150 -5.42 -2.63 5.11
CA VAL A 150 -4.39 -2.26 4.12
C VAL A 150 -4.31 -3.30 3.01
N ASP A 151 -4.32 -4.58 3.35
CA ASP A 151 -4.29 -5.67 2.38
C ASP A 151 -5.54 -5.67 1.48
N GLU A 152 -6.73 -5.38 2.06
CA GLU A 152 -7.96 -5.25 1.29
C GLU A 152 -7.98 -4.01 0.40
N ALA A 153 -7.54 -2.84 0.92
CA ALA A 153 -7.41 -1.62 0.14
C ALA A 153 -6.46 -1.82 -1.06
N THR A 154 -5.37 -2.55 -0.85
CA THR A 154 -4.40 -2.89 -1.91
C THR A 154 -5.02 -3.81 -2.96
N ARG A 155 -5.75 -4.86 -2.54
CA ARG A 155 -6.47 -5.75 -3.45
C ARG A 155 -7.55 -5.02 -4.26
N LEU A 156 -8.26 -4.11 -3.62
CA LEU A 156 -9.25 -3.27 -4.29
C LEU A 156 -8.61 -2.41 -5.39
N LEU A 157 -7.52 -1.70 -5.07
CA LEU A 157 -6.81 -0.89 -6.06
C LEU A 157 -6.26 -1.76 -7.19
N ASP A 158 -5.74 -2.95 -6.89
CA ASP A 158 -5.26 -3.90 -7.89
C ASP A 158 -6.37 -4.31 -8.86
N ALA A 159 -7.57 -4.58 -8.36
CA ALA A 159 -8.72 -4.95 -9.17
C ALA A 159 -9.08 -3.90 -10.24
N PHE A 160 -8.98 -2.61 -9.94
CA PHE A 160 -9.23 -1.56 -10.94
C PHE A 160 -8.23 -1.60 -12.09
N GLY A 161 -6.98 -1.99 -11.83
CA GLY A 161 -5.93 -2.13 -12.85
C GLY A 161 -5.96 -3.44 -13.63
N GLU A 162 -6.73 -4.44 -13.16
CA GLU A 162 -6.78 -5.79 -13.76
C GLU A 162 -7.22 -5.73 -15.23
N PRO A 163 -6.52 -6.39 -16.18
CA PRO A 163 -6.96 -6.41 -17.58
C PRO A 163 -8.29 -7.13 -17.81
N ASP A 164 -8.55 -8.19 -17.03
CA ASP A 164 -9.74 -9.03 -17.14
C ASP A 164 -10.96 -8.33 -16.52
N GLU A 165 -12.02 -8.18 -17.34
CA GLU A 165 -13.25 -7.50 -16.93
C GLU A 165 -14.10 -8.31 -15.95
N GLU A 166 -14.08 -9.64 -16.06
CA GLU A 166 -14.84 -10.51 -15.18
C GLU A 166 -14.23 -10.53 -13.78
N GLN A 167 -12.90 -10.61 -13.69
CA GLN A 167 -12.18 -10.49 -12.43
C GLN A 167 -12.41 -9.13 -11.77
N PHE A 168 -12.40 -8.05 -12.55
CA PHE A 168 -12.72 -6.72 -12.04
C PHE A 168 -14.13 -6.67 -11.44
N ARG A 169 -15.15 -7.12 -12.19
CA ARG A 169 -16.54 -7.12 -11.70
C ARG A 169 -16.70 -7.89 -10.41
N THR A 170 -16.11 -9.08 -10.33
CA THR A 170 -16.15 -9.91 -9.13
C THR A 170 -15.52 -9.21 -7.93
N ALA A 171 -14.37 -8.55 -8.14
CA ALA A 171 -13.64 -7.89 -7.07
C ALA A 171 -14.36 -6.65 -6.51
N ILE A 172 -15.18 -5.97 -7.33
CA ILE A 172 -15.90 -4.75 -6.91
C ILE A 172 -17.37 -5.00 -6.57
N GLU A 173 -17.86 -6.23 -6.64
CA GLU A 173 -19.27 -6.58 -6.40
C GLU A 173 -19.82 -6.04 -5.07
N THR A 174 -18.96 -5.98 -4.06
CA THR A 174 -19.32 -5.50 -2.71
C THR A 174 -18.80 -4.10 -2.39
N ILE A 175 -18.35 -3.35 -3.39
CA ILE A 175 -17.84 -1.98 -3.17
C ILE A 175 -18.99 -1.04 -2.84
N ASP A 176 -18.79 -0.16 -1.86
CA ASP A 176 -19.73 0.91 -1.56
C ASP A 176 -19.38 2.21 -2.30
N ASP A 177 -20.38 3.10 -2.46
CA ASP A 177 -20.25 4.37 -3.18
C ASP A 177 -19.10 5.26 -2.68
N ARG A 178 -18.90 5.28 -1.35
CA ARG A 178 -17.87 6.15 -0.75
C ARG A 178 -16.47 5.64 -1.03
N LEU A 179 -16.32 4.33 -1.04
CA LEU A 179 -15.04 3.69 -1.36
C LEU A 179 -14.73 3.84 -2.84
N LEU A 180 -15.73 3.60 -3.70
CA LEU A 180 -15.64 3.82 -5.15
C LEU A 180 -15.26 5.28 -5.48
N ALA A 181 -15.93 6.27 -4.86
CA ALA A 181 -15.62 7.68 -5.08
C ALA A 181 -14.16 8.01 -4.70
N THR A 182 -13.63 7.41 -3.62
CA THR A 182 -12.24 7.65 -3.22
C THR A 182 -11.25 6.96 -4.12
N ALA A 183 -11.55 5.76 -4.60
CA ALA A 183 -10.74 5.07 -5.60
C ALA A 183 -10.72 5.86 -6.93
N ARG A 184 -11.86 6.44 -7.34
CA ARG A 184 -11.93 7.36 -8.47
C ARG A 184 -11.00 8.55 -8.31
N ASP A 185 -11.10 9.26 -7.18
CA ASP A 185 -10.22 10.39 -6.88
C ASP A 185 -8.74 9.99 -6.93
N PHE A 186 -8.39 8.84 -6.38
CA PHE A 186 -7.02 8.33 -6.39
C PHE A 186 -6.49 8.12 -7.82
N PHE A 187 -7.24 7.42 -8.67
CA PHE A 187 -6.81 7.16 -10.04
C PHE A 187 -6.88 8.40 -10.93
N ASP A 188 -7.83 9.32 -10.71
CA ASP A 188 -7.88 10.60 -11.41
C ASP A 188 -6.66 11.48 -11.10
N ILE A 189 -6.18 11.50 -9.86
CA ILE A 189 -4.92 12.18 -9.49
C ILE A 189 -3.74 11.53 -10.23
N MET A 190 -3.65 10.20 -10.24
CA MET A 190 -2.60 9.48 -10.95
C MET A 190 -2.59 9.79 -12.44
N ARG A 191 -3.76 9.69 -13.10
CA ARG A 191 -3.96 9.97 -14.54
C ARG A 191 -3.63 11.42 -14.89
N SER A 192 -4.19 12.38 -14.17
CA SER A 192 -4.02 13.83 -14.44
C SER A 192 -2.56 14.25 -14.34
N ASN A 193 -1.78 13.60 -13.48
CA ASN A 193 -0.35 13.86 -13.32
C ASN A 193 0.54 12.99 -14.23
N GLY A 194 -0.02 12.11 -15.05
CA GLY A 194 0.75 11.16 -15.86
C GLY A 194 1.70 10.31 -14.99
N ALA A 195 1.22 9.91 -13.82
CA ALA A 195 1.97 9.14 -12.84
C ALA A 195 1.77 7.64 -13.06
N THR A 196 2.76 6.86 -12.68
CA THR A 196 2.71 5.39 -12.58
C THR A 196 2.89 4.97 -11.13
N LEU A 197 2.43 3.77 -10.78
CA LEU A 197 2.47 3.25 -9.43
C LEU A 197 2.97 1.79 -9.43
N ARG A 198 3.82 1.43 -8.45
CA ARG A 198 3.96 0.07 -7.99
C ARG A 198 3.54 0.03 -6.53
N LEU A 199 2.60 -0.85 -6.22
CA LEU A 199 2.00 -1.02 -4.91
C LEU A 199 2.39 -2.39 -4.37
N VAL A 200 2.99 -2.40 -3.18
CA VAL A 200 3.45 -3.62 -2.51
C VAL A 200 2.89 -3.65 -1.10
N SER A 201 2.09 -4.67 -0.77
CA SER A 201 1.59 -4.93 0.58
C SER A 201 1.17 -6.39 0.71
N GLY A 202 1.38 -6.99 1.87
CA GLY A 202 0.98 -8.37 2.12
C GLY A 202 1.47 -9.33 1.02
N GLY A 203 0.54 -9.97 0.34
CA GLY A 203 0.79 -10.85 -0.82
C GLY A 203 0.79 -10.15 -2.17
N THR A 204 0.47 -8.85 -2.23
CA THR A 204 0.32 -8.08 -3.46
C THR A 204 1.61 -7.35 -3.83
N ASP A 205 2.04 -7.48 -5.08
CA ASP A 205 3.09 -6.69 -5.71
C ASP A 205 2.64 -6.37 -7.14
N ARG A 206 2.08 -5.21 -7.34
CA ARG A 206 1.45 -4.84 -8.61
C ARG A 206 1.98 -3.52 -9.14
N SER A 207 2.26 -3.50 -10.43
CA SER A 207 2.69 -2.31 -11.16
C SER A 207 1.58 -1.80 -12.07
N PHE A 208 1.29 -0.51 -11.94
CA PHE A 208 0.36 0.24 -12.77
C PHE A 208 1.17 1.16 -13.69
N GLY A 209 1.42 0.71 -14.91
CA GLY A 209 1.91 1.57 -15.97
C GLY A 209 0.83 2.54 -16.45
N THR A 210 1.15 3.41 -17.40
CA THR A 210 0.22 4.42 -17.92
C THR A 210 -1.11 3.81 -18.35
N GLU A 211 -1.09 2.72 -19.11
CA GLU A 211 -2.32 2.05 -19.59
C GLU A 211 -3.16 1.47 -18.45
N ALA A 212 -2.53 0.94 -17.41
CA ALA A 212 -3.24 0.39 -16.25
C ALA A 212 -3.88 1.50 -15.41
N VAL A 213 -3.20 2.66 -15.27
CA VAL A 213 -3.76 3.85 -14.60
C VAL A 213 -4.94 4.41 -15.39
N GLU A 214 -4.83 4.54 -16.72
CA GLU A 214 -5.94 4.99 -17.58
C GLU A 214 -7.16 4.07 -17.44
N ARG A 215 -6.96 2.77 -17.57
CA ARG A 215 -8.02 1.77 -17.41
C ARG A 215 -8.67 1.85 -16.04
N ALA A 216 -7.87 1.96 -14.97
CA ALA A 216 -8.37 2.06 -13.60
C ALA A 216 -9.21 3.33 -13.40
N ALA A 217 -8.77 4.47 -13.93
CA ALA A 217 -9.51 5.73 -13.87
C ALA A 217 -10.82 5.66 -14.66
N GLU A 218 -10.82 5.07 -15.86
CA GLU A 218 -12.02 4.86 -16.67
C GLU A 218 -13.03 3.97 -15.95
N ARG A 219 -12.60 2.84 -15.39
CA ARG A 219 -13.45 1.94 -14.65
C ARG A 219 -14.04 2.58 -13.41
N ALA A 220 -13.21 3.26 -12.60
CA ALA A 220 -13.69 3.96 -11.42
C ALA A 220 -14.71 5.05 -11.75
N THR A 221 -14.63 5.66 -12.95
CA THR A 221 -15.58 6.66 -13.43
C THR A 221 -16.86 6.05 -13.97
N SER A 222 -16.77 4.95 -14.71
CA SER A 222 -17.92 4.28 -15.36
C SER A 222 -18.71 3.38 -14.41
N THR A 223 -18.10 2.92 -13.32
CA THR A 223 -18.78 2.08 -12.32
C THR A 223 -19.79 2.90 -11.53
N THR A 224 -21.00 2.38 -11.40
CA THR A 224 -22.06 2.94 -10.57
C THR A 224 -22.55 1.88 -9.61
N VAL A 225 -22.62 2.20 -8.34
CA VAL A 225 -23.23 1.32 -7.32
C VAL A 225 -24.73 1.50 -7.38
N GLN A 226 -25.47 0.41 -7.53
CA GLN A 226 -26.93 0.41 -7.45
C GLN A 226 -27.32 -0.25 -6.12
N ASP A 227 -27.79 0.53 -5.19
CA ASP A 227 -28.42 0.01 -3.97
C ASP A 227 -29.77 -0.65 -4.37
N SER A 228 -29.86 -1.97 -4.30
CA SER A 228 -31.13 -2.67 -4.40
C SER A 228 -31.71 -2.87 -3.01
N GLU A 229 -32.81 -2.19 -2.70
CA GLU A 229 -33.59 -2.48 -1.49
C GLU A 229 -34.27 -3.84 -1.68
N GLU A 230 -33.80 -4.88 -1.00
CA GLU A 230 -34.49 -6.14 -0.90
C GLU A 230 -35.48 -6.10 0.26
N VAL A 231 -36.76 -6.00 -0.03
CA VAL A 231 -37.82 -6.03 0.97
C VAL A 231 -38.08 -7.46 1.40
N LEU A 232 -37.43 -7.91 2.45
CA LEU A 232 -37.73 -9.18 3.10
C LEU A 232 -39.06 -9.08 3.84
N ARG A 233 -40.11 -9.67 3.29
CA ARG A 233 -41.40 -9.86 3.98
C ARG A 233 -41.33 -11.16 4.77
N GLY A 234 -41.07 -11.05 6.07
CA GLY A 234 -41.15 -12.15 7.01
C GLY A 234 -42.32 -11.97 7.96
N GLN A 235 -43.03 -13.04 8.32
CA GLN A 235 -43.99 -13.05 9.42
C GLN A 235 -43.20 -13.24 10.72
N LEU A 236 -43.28 -12.26 11.61
CA LEU A 236 -42.75 -12.39 12.98
C LEU A 236 -43.53 -13.49 13.70
N GLY A 237 -43.00 -14.69 13.77
CA GLY A 237 -43.47 -15.78 14.64
C GLY A 237 -43.19 -15.36 16.09
N GLY A 238 -44.24 -15.26 16.89
CA GLY A 238 -44.34 -14.60 18.17
C GLY A 238 -43.23 -14.85 19.17
N VAL A 239 -42.96 -13.83 19.96
CA VAL A 239 -42.22 -13.90 21.21
C VAL A 239 -42.99 -14.84 22.15
N LEU A 240 -42.37 -15.92 22.59
CA LEU A 240 -42.86 -16.74 23.68
C LEU A 240 -42.81 -15.88 24.96
N PRO A 241 -43.91 -15.68 25.66
CA PRO A 241 -43.85 -15.19 27.04
C PRO A 241 -43.39 -16.31 27.97
N ASP A 242 -42.70 -15.94 29.02
CA ASP A 242 -42.06 -16.71 30.10
C ASP A 242 -42.65 -18.05 30.47
#